data_1a36505138fdafa5acad9a60ecfa2ba8
#
_entry.id   1a36505138fdafa5acad9a60ecfa2ba8
#
_cell.length_a   1.000
_cell.length_b   1.000
_cell.length_c   1.000
_cell.angle_alpha   90.00
_cell.angle_beta   90.00
_cell.angle_gamma   90.00
#
_symmetry.space_group_name_H-M   'P 1'
#
loop_
_entity.id
_entity.type
_entity.pdbx_description
1 polymer ?
#
loop_
_entity_poly.entity_id
_entity_poly.type
_entity_poly.pdbx_seq_one_letter_code
_entity_poly.pdbx_strand_id
1 'polypeptide(L)'
;IIFLDPSDIIDELFIKWDNNENILINEKDLEKNKITDFLLNNFLIFRTFLRISDGTENLKNYYKLKYKASKKFEKSFFETTVEDTLFYRMTHVDRSAWTFDNKIFENYNKGLADSKKYLDKLLKLLRENSIGINFVLYPHPSQIYYKDLYHLPYWEKWAKKNKVKMISLYPDFDGNDKRRIILDTFIFGDLHWNKMGTKIVFESLIKQLKFKN
;
A
#
# COMPACT_ATOMS: atom_id res chain seq x y z
N ILE A 1 5.36 -10.07 -15.00
CA ILE A 1 4.54 -8.91 -14.59
C ILE A 1 5.04 -8.49 -13.21
N ILE A 2 5.32 -7.19 -13.04
CA ILE A 2 5.66 -6.60 -11.74
C ILE A 2 4.56 -5.62 -11.39
N PHE A 3 3.98 -5.77 -10.21
CA PHE A 3 3.08 -4.81 -9.59
C PHE A 3 3.90 -3.91 -8.67
N LEU A 4 3.71 -2.60 -8.77
CA LEU A 4 4.26 -1.64 -7.82
C LEU A 4 3.19 -1.23 -6.83
N ASP A 5 3.42 -1.53 -5.57
CA ASP A 5 2.59 -1.07 -4.46
C ASP A 5 3.02 0.36 -4.05
N PRO A 6 2.09 1.29 -3.86
CA PRO A 6 2.42 2.64 -3.40
C PRO A 6 3.15 2.69 -2.05
N SER A 7 3.02 1.66 -1.21
CA SER A 7 3.70 1.59 0.09
C SER A 7 5.17 1.18 -0.02
N ASP A 8 5.59 0.50 -1.11
CA ASP A 8 6.97 0.02 -1.29
C ASP A 8 8.01 1.15 -1.20
N ILE A 9 7.66 2.34 -1.68
CA ILE A 9 8.54 3.52 -1.63
C ILE A 9 8.82 3.95 -0.18
N ILE A 10 7.82 3.81 0.70
CA ILE A 10 7.98 4.12 2.13
C ILE A 10 8.82 3.06 2.81
N ASP A 11 8.61 1.80 2.49
CA ASP A 11 9.36 0.70 3.08
C ASP A 11 10.86 0.86 2.82
N GLU A 12 11.27 1.29 1.63
CA GLU A 12 12.66 1.61 1.30
C GLU A 12 13.28 2.71 2.17
N LEU A 13 12.49 3.62 2.74
CA LEU A 13 12.99 4.65 3.66
C LEU A 13 13.27 4.12 5.07
N PHE A 14 12.62 3.03 5.46
CA PHE A 14 12.74 2.45 6.80
C PHE A 14 13.65 1.22 6.85
N ILE A 15 13.84 0.54 5.72
CA ILE A 15 14.76 -0.60 5.61
C ILE A 15 16.19 -0.07 5.61
N LYS A 16 17.01 -0.57 6.53
CA LYS A 16 18.46 -0.32 6.59
C LYS A 16 19.19 -1.48 5.93
N TRP A 17 20.08 -1.14 5.03
CA TRP A 17 20.91 -2.08 4.29
C TRP A 17 22.37 -1.92 4.69
N ASP A 18 23.12 -3.03 4.78
CA ASP A 18 24.57 -2.99 4.90
C ASP A 18 25.25 -2.70 3.55
N ASN A 19 26.59 -2.60 3.56
CA ASN A 19 27.36 -2.36 2.34
C ASN A 19 27.29 -3.51 1.32
N ASN A 20 26.84 -4.70 1.74
CA ASN A 20 26.64 -5.88 0.92
C ASN A 20 25.19 -6.07 0.49
N GLU A 21 24.35 -5.06 0.72
CA GLU A 21 22.91 -5.06 0.39
C GLU A 21 22.10 -6.12 1.19
N ASN A 22 22.55 -6.50 2.40
CA ASN A 22 21.74 -7.29 3.32
C ASN A 22 20.92 -6.37 4.23
N ILE A 23 19.72 -6.81 4.60
CA ILE A 23 18.87 -6.06 5.54
C ILE A 23 19.53 -6.07 6.91
N LEU A 24 19.76 -4.88 7.47
CA LEU A 24 20.23 -4.72 8.83
C LEU A 24 19.07 -4.97 9.80
N ILE A 25 19.10 -6.11 10.47
CA ILE A 25 18.13 -6.46 11.51
C ILE A 25 18.70 -5.96 12.86
N ASN A 26 17.89 -5.21 13.60
CA ASN A 26 18.29 -4.78 14.93
C ASN A 26 18.24 -5.96 15.89
N GLU A 27 19.42 -6.42 16.37
CA GLU A 27 19.54 -7.55 17.30
C GLU A 27 18.72 -7.35 18.58
N LYS A 28 18.59 -6.11 19.08
CA LYS A 28 17.76 -5.80 20.25
C LYS A 28 16.27 -6.10 20.03
N ASP A 29 15.78 -5.93 18.80
CA ASP A 29 14.40 -6.27 18.45
C ASP A 29 14.21 -7.78 18.36
N LEU A 30 15.23 -8.52 17.92
CA LEU A 30 15.24 -10.00 17.92
C LEU A 30 15.25 -10.59 19.32
N GLU A 31 16.05 -10.03 20.24
CA GLU A 31 16.08 -10.49 21.63
C GLU A 31 14.77 -10.20 22.35
N LYS A 32 14.20 -9.00 22.14
CA LYS A 32 12.89 -8.63 22.70
C LYS A 32 11.80 -9.58 22.21
N ASN A 33 11.80 -9.96 20.94
CA ASN A 33 10.86 -10.91 20.39
C ASN A 33 11.01 -12.30 21.02
N LYS A 34 12.25 -12.80 21.22
CA LYS A 34 12.50 -14.10 21.88
C LYS A 34 11.95 -14.16 23.30
N ILE A 35 12.14 -13.11 24.10
CA ILE A 35 11.59 -13.02 25.47
C ILE A 35 10.06 -12.98 25.42
N THR A 36 9.49 -12.20 24.54
CA THR A 36 8.04 -12.12 24.36
C THR A 36 7.46 -13.47 23.92
N ASP A 37 8.10 -14.14 22.98
CA ASP A 37 7.71 -15.47 22.52
C ASP A 37 7.81 -16.53 23.62
N PHE A 38 8.87 -16.49 24.43
CA PHE A 38 9.01 -17.37 25.59
C PHE A 38 7.88 -17.16 26.59
N LEU A 39 7.56 -15.90 26.93
CA LEU A 39 6.47 -15.57 27.86
C LEU A 39 5.10 -15.98 27.29
N LEU A 40 4.88 -15.73 26.01
CA LEU A 40 3.65 -16.13 25.32
C LEU A 40 3.47 -17.65 25.27
N ASN A 41 4.56 -18.40 25.11
CA ASN A 41 4.48 -19.85 24.99
C ASN A 41 4.33 -20.57 26.32
N ASN A 42 4.79 -19.98 27.43
CA ASN A 42 4.88 -20.66 28.71
C ASN A 42 3.90 -20.14 29.78
N PHE A 43 3.33 -18.94 29.61
CA PHE A 43 2.49 -18.32 30.65
C PHE A 43 1.11 -17.91 30.14
N LEU A 44 0.07 -18.64 30.55
CA LEU A 44 -1.32 -18.37 30.17
C LEU A 44 -1.78 -16.95 30.61
N ILE A 45 -1.38 -16.54 31.82
CA ILE A 45 -1.71 -15.22 32.38
C ILE A 45 -1.13 -14.10 31.49
N PHE A 46 0.08 -14.26 30.99
CA PHE A 46 0.73 -13.29 30.13
C PHE A 46 0.03 -13.19 28.76
N ARG A 47 -0.42 -14.32 28.19
CA ARG A 47 -1.25 -14.33 26.97
C ARG A 47 -2.58 -13.61 27.18
N THR A 48 -3.22 -13.84 28.31
CA THR A 48 -4.51 -13.21 28.63
C THR A 48 -4.33 -11.70 28.81
N PHE A 49 -3.27 -11.28 29.53
CA PHE A 49 -2.96 -9.87 29.73
C PHE A 49 -2.69 -9.16 28.40
N LEU A 50 -1.88 -9.74 27.51
CA LEU A 50 -1.64 -9.17 26.18
C LEU A 50 -2.91 -9.08 25.34
N ARG A 51 -3.75 -10.10 25.32
CA ARG A 51 -5.04 -10.05 24.60
C ARG A 51 -5.96 -8.94 25.12
N ILE A 52 -5.98 -8.70 26.42
CA ILE A 52 -6.75 -7.60 27.02
C ILE A 52 -6.11 -6.27 26.64
N SER A 53 -4.79 -6.15 26.72
CA SER A 53 -4.03 -4.96 26.33
C SER A 53 -4.22 -4.63 24.85
N ASP A 54 -4.10 -5.62 23.97
CA ASP A 54 -4.33 -5.47 22.53
C ASP A 54 -5.77 -5.08 22.22
N GLY A 55 -6.74 -5.66 22.93
CA GLY A 55 -8.14 -5.31 22.80
C GLY A 55 -8.43 -3.84 23.17
N THR A 56 -7.83 -3.36 24.26
CA THR A 56 -7.99 -1.96 24.70
C THR A 56 -7.31 -0.99 23.73
N GLU A 57 -6.12 -1.31 23.22
CA GLU A 57 -5.41 -0.51 22.22
C GLU A 57 -6.15 -0.47 20.89
N ASN A 58 -6.71 -1.60 20.44
CA ASN A 58 -7.54 -1.67 19.24
C ASN A 58 -8.79 -0.81 19.38
N LEU A 59 -9.45 -0.83 20.55
CA LEU A 59 -10.62 -0.01 20.83
C LEU A 59 -10.27 1.50 20.82
N LYS A 60 -9.16 1.88 21.46
CA LYS A 60 -8.66 3.23 21.46
C LYS A 60 -8.34 3.73 20.05
N ASN A 61 -7.68 2.89 19.23
CA ASN A 61 -7.37 3.18 17.86
C ASN A 61 -8.64 3.32 17.00
N TYR A 62 -9.65 2.47 17.23
CA TYR A 62 -10.95 2.62 16.58
C TYR A 62 -11.62 3.96 16.90
N TYR A 63 -11.69 4.36 18.17
CA TYR A 63 -12.30 5.64 18.56
C TYR A 63 -11.51 6.84 18.01
N LYS A 64 -10.20 6.75 17.95
CA LYS A 64 -9.35 7.77 17.32
C LYS A 64 -9.66 7.89 15.82
N LEU A 65 -9.82 6.78 15.12
CA LEU A 65 -10.22 6.75 13.71
C LEU A 65 -11.63 7.30 13.52
N LYS A 66 -12.58 6.90 14.36
CA LYS A 66 -13.96 7.39 14.33
C LYS A 66 -14.02 8.91 14.53
N TYR A 67 -13.21 9.46 15.44
CA TYR A 67 -13.09 10.91 15.63
C TYR A 67 -12.52 11.61 14.38
N LYS A 68 -11.48 11.04 13.78
CA LYS A 68 -10.91 11.58 12.54
C LYS A 68 -11.94 11.53 11.39
N ALA A 69 -12.67 10.43 11.26
CA ALA A 69 -13.72 10.27 10.26
C ALA A 69 -14.86 11.28 10.46
N SER A 70 -15.30 11.49 11.71
CA SER A 70 -16.35 12.48 12.02
C SER A 70 -15.95 13.89 11.56
N LYS A 71 -14.72 14.30 11.83
CA LYS A 71 -14.19 15.59 11.38
C LYS A 71 -14.09 15.68 9.86
N LYS A 72 -13.61 14.62 9.20
CA LYS A 72 -13.44 14.61 7.74
C LYS A 72 -14.77 14.65 6.99
N PHE A 73 -15.79 13.96 7.49
CA PHE A 73 -17.11 13.87 6.84
C PHE A 73 -18.13 14.87 7.41
N GLU A 74 -17.67 15.79 8.26
CA GLU A 74 -18.52 16.84 8.88
C GLU A 74 -19.75 16.26 9.60
N LYS A 75 -19.57 15.13 10.27
CA LYS A 75 -20.58 14.46 11.08
C LYS A 75 -20.27 14.61 12.56
N SER A 76 -21.29 14.54 13.43
CA SER A 76 -21.02 14.37 14.86
C SER A 76 -20.36 13.01 15.11
N PHE A 77 -19.66 12.87 16.24
CA PHE A 77 -19.04 11.61 16.63
C PHE A 77 -20.06 10.47 16.74
N PHE A 78 -21.26 10.79 17.24
CA PHE A 78 -22.30 9.77 17.46
C PHE A 78 -22.99 9.34 16.16
N GLU A 79 -23.11 10.23 15.19
CA GLU A 79 -23.68 9.94 13.87
C GLU A 79 -22.69 9.25 12.91
N THR A 80 -21.39 9.29 13.24
CA THR A 80 -20.36 8.62 12.45
C THR A 80 -20.50 7.10 12.61
N THR A 81 -20.80 6.43 11.51
CA THR A 81 -21.03 4.99 11.49
C THR A 81 -19.72 4.19 11.51
N VAL A 82 -19.83 2.87 11.71
CA VAL A 82 -18.70 1.94 11.51
C VAL A 82 -18.22 2.01 10.07
N GLU A 83 -19.15 2.08 9.12
CA GLU A 83 -18.83 2.20 7.70
C GLU A 83 -18.03 3.48 7.40
N ASP A 84 -18.44 4.64 7.91
CA ASP A 84 -17.68 5.89 7.75
C ASP A 84 -16.26 5.75 8.32
N THR A 85 -16.13 5.09 9.47
CA THR A 85 -14.84 4.90 10.14
C THR A 85 -13.91 4.00 9.33
N LEU A 86 -14.42 2.90 8.80
CA LEU A 86 -13.64 1.97 7.98
C LEU A 86 -13.34 2.56 6.59
N PHE A 87 -14.29 3.28 6.00
CA PHE A 87 -14.06 4.00 4.75
C PHE A 87 -12.97 5.08 4.93
N TYR A 88 -12.99 5.82 6.04
CA TYR A 88 -11.93 6.76 6.38
C TYR A 88 -10.57 6.04 6.47
N ARG A 89 -10.51 4.88 7.16
CA ARG A 89 -9.30 4.07 7.25
C ARG A 89 -8.76 3.66 5.89
N MET A 90 -9.63 3.25 4.95
CA MET A 90 -9.24 2.84 3.61
C MET A 90 -8.70 4.00 2.77
N THR A 91 -9.27 5.19 2.94
CA THR A 91 -8.99 6.35 2.07
C THR A 91 -7.95 7.32 2.62
N HIS A 92 -7.58 7.21 3.89
CA HIS A 92 -6.62 8.10 4.55
C HIS A 92 -5.42 7.31 5.10
N VAL A 93 -4.76 6.58 4.18
CA VAL A 93 -3.59 5.76 4.50
C VAL A 93 -2.34 6.62 4.38
N ASP A 94 -1.67 6.86 5.50
CA ASP A 94 -0.47 7.70 5.55
C ASP A 94 0.63 7.20 4.60
N ARG A 95 0.77 5.86 4.45
CA ARG A 95 1.77 5.23 3.57
C ARG A 95 1.56 5.49 2.08
N SER A 96 0.38 5.90 1.64
CA SER A 96 0.11 6.28 0.25
C SER A 96 -0.04 7.79 0.05
N ALA A 97 -0.01 8.59 1.12
CA ALA A 97 -0.23 10.04 1.07
C ALA A 97 0.73 10.77 0.13
N TRP A 98 1.97 10.31 0.04
CA TRP A 98 2.98 10.87 -0.86
C TRP A 98 2.58 10.84 -2.34
N THR A 99 1.65 9.98 -2.74
CA THR A 99 1.22 9.85 -4.14
C THR A 99 0.21 10.91 -4.56
N PHE A 100 -0.49 11.53 -3.60
CA PHE A 100 -1.55 12.52 -3.84
C PHE A 100 -1.41 13.81 -3.01
N ASP A 101 -0.39 13.94 -2.16
CA ASP A 101 -0.04 15.17 -1.45
C ASP A 101 1.33 15.67 -1.92
N ASN A 102 1.34 16.82 -2.62
CA ASN A 102 2.57 17.36 -3.22
C ASN A 102 3.65 17.70 -2.18
N LYS A 103 3.25 18.21 -1.01
CA LYS A 103 4.20 18.55 0.06
C LYS A 103 4.89 17.31 0.61
N ILE A 104 4.16 16.20 0.68
CA ILE A 104 4.69 14.92 1.10
C ILE A 104 5.52 14.31 -0.02
N PHE A 105 5.06 14.37 -1.29
CA PHE A 105 5.75 13.82 -2.45
C PHE A 105 7.21 14.28 -2.55
N GLU A 106 7.47 15.57 -2.33
CA GLU A 106 8.81 16.13 -2.39
C GLU A 106 9.78 15.51 -1.36
N ASN A 107 9.27 15.08 -0.20
CA ASN A 107 10.07 14.44 0.83
C ASN A 107 10.43 12.97 0.52
N TYR A 108 9.76 12.35 -0.46
CA TYR A 108 9.96 10.94 -0.82
C TYR A 108 10.88 10.73 -2.03
N ASN A 109 11.54 11.78 -2.52
CA ASN A 109 12.48 11.70 -3.64
C ASN A 109 13.58 10.66 -3.44
N LYS A 110 14.06 10.47 -2.20
CA LYS A 110 15.06 9.45 -1.90
C LYS A 110 14.49 8.04 -2.08
N GLY A 111 13.34 7.73 -1.50
CA GLY A 111 12.67 6.43 -1.65
C GLY A 111 12.36 6.11 -3.11
N LEU A 112 11.91 7.11 -3.90
CA LEU A 112 11.70 6.96 -5.33
C LEU A 112 13.02 6.66 -6.08
N ALA A 113 14.12 7.32 -5.70
CA ALA A 113 15.42 7.08 -6.31
C ALA A 113 15.95 5.68 -5.98
N ASP A 114 15.79 5.23 -4.74
CA ASP A 114 16.22 3.91 -4.29
C ASP A 114 15.37 2.81 -4.96
N SER A 115 14.06 2.92 -4.97
CA SER A 115 13.17 1.99 -5.69
C SER A 115 13.51 1.91 -7.18
N LYS A 116 13.78 3.05 -7.80
CA LYS A 116 14.22 3.11 -9.20
C LYS A 116 15.56 2.38 -9.40
N LYS A 117 16.52 2.55 -8.51
CA LYS A 117 17.82 1.86 -8.55
C LYS A 117 17.64 0.34 -8.55
N TYR A 118 16.77 -0.19 -7.69
CA TYR A 118 16.50 -1.63 -7.63
C TYR A 118 15.71 -2.13 -8.84
N LEU A 119 14.75 -1.36 -9.35
CA LEU A 119 14.07 -1.69 -10.59
C LEU A 119 15.03 -1.69 -11.80
N ASP A 120 15.98 -0.76 -11.86
CA ASP A 120 16.99 -0.73 -12.92
C ASP A 120 17.91 -1.97 -12.85
N LYS A 121 18.31 -2.41 -11.63
CA LYS A 121 19.08 -3.66 -11.43
C LYS A 121 18.28 -4.89 -11.86
N LEU A 122 17.02 -4.99 -11.42
CA LEU A 122 16.13 -6.09 -11.79
C LEU A 122 15.91 -6.16 -13.30
N LEU A 123 15.67 -5.00 -13.94
CA LEU A 123 15.50 -4.92 -15.38
C LEU A 123 16.73 -5.38 -16.14
N LYS A 124 17.93 -5.02 -15.67
CA LYS A 124 19.19 -5.50 -16.24
C LYS A 124 19.29 -7.01 -16.16
N LEU A 125 19.07 -7.59 -14.97
CA LEU A 125 19.10 -9.05 -14.75
C LEU A 125 18.09 -9.80 -15.64
N LEU A 126 16.87 -9.30 -15.75
CA LEU A 126 15.84 -9.90 -16.59
C LEU A 126 16.23 -9.89 -18.09
N ARG A 127 16.84 -8.78 -18.55
CA ARG A 127 17.30 -8.67 -19.94
C ARG A 127 18.47 -9.59 -20.25
N GLU A 128 19.42 -9.73 -19.34
CA GLU A 128 20.55 -10.65 -19.48
C GLU A 128 20.07 -12.11 -19.60
N ASN A 129 18.92 -12.43 -19.02
CA ASN A 129 18.27 -13.75 -19.08
C ASN A 129 17.17 -13.83 -20.15
N SER A 130 17.04 -12.83 -21.05
CA SER A 130 16.01 -12.79 -22.10
C SER A 130 14.57 -12.86 -21.57
N ILE A 131 14.31 -12.39 -20.35
CA ILE A 131 12.99 -12.37 -19.73
C ILE A 131 12.32 -11.02 -19.99
N GLY A 132 11.13 -11.07 -20.60
CA GLY A 132 10.30 -9.88 -20.82
C GLY A 132 9.65 -9.38 -19.52
N ILE A 133 9.48 -8.07 -19.43
CA ILE A 133 8.85 -7.42 -18.25
C ILE A 133 7.68 -6.52 -18.68
N ASN A 134 6.60 -6.58 -17.94
CA ASN A 134 5.52 -5.59 -17.95
C ASN A 134 5.40 -5.00 -16.54
N PHE A 135 5.27 -3.70 -16.46
CA PHE A 135 5.19 -2.93 -15.22
C PHE A 135 3.76 -2.47 -15.02
N VAL A 136 3.14 -2.85 -13.90
CA VAL A 136 1.73 -2.56 -13.61
C VAL A 136 1.65 -1.60 -12.44
N LEU A 137 0.96 -0.48 -12.64
CA LEU A 137 0.57 0.45 -11.57
C LEU A 137 -0.91 0.28 -11.26
N TYR A 138 -1.23 0.12 -9.99
CA TYR A 138 -2.61 -0.05 -9.54
C TYR A 138 -2.94 0.91 -8.40
N PRO A 139 -4.19 1.37 -8.30
CA PRO A 139 -4.59 2.29 -7.25
C PRO A 139 -4.92 1.57 -5.94
N HIS A 140 -4.56 2.21 -4.83
CA HIS A 140 -5.17 1.97 -3.52
C HIS A 140 -6.46 2.80 -3.36
N PRO A 141 -7.34 2.50 -2.40
CA PRO A 141 -8.57 3.27 -2.16
C PRO A 141 -8.33 4.77 -1.99
N SER A 142 -7.25 5.17 -1.29
CA SER A 142 -6.88 6.57 -1.11
C SER A 142 -6.60 7.29 -2.43
N GLN A 143 -5.92 6.64 -3.36
CA GLN A 143 -5.60 7.21 -4.66
C GLN A 143 -6.83 7.35 -5.56
N ILE A 144 -7.79 6.42 -5.47
CA ILE A 144 -9.09 6.54 -6.13
C ILE A 144 -9.85 7.72 -5.55
N TYR A 145 -9.78 7.92 -4.22
CA TYR A 145 -10.50 8.97 -3.52
C TYR A 145 -9.97 10.38 -3.86
N TYR A 146 -8.64 10.58 -3.85
CA TYR A 146 -8.01 11.89 -4.01
C TYR A 146 -7.76 12.31 -5.46
N LYS A 147 -7.57 11.42 -6.39
CA LYS A 147 -7.35 11.62 -7.84
C LYS A 147 -6.03 12.29 -8.26
N ASP A 148 -5.49 13.20 -7.50
CA ASP A 148 -4.22 13.86 -7.83
C ASP A 148 -3.07 12.89 -7.60
N LEU A 149 -2.36 12.51 -8.66
CA LEU A 149 -1.42 11.39 -8.63
C LEU A 149 -0.05 11.84 -9.15
N TYR A 150 0.78 12.38 -8.26
CA TYR A 150 2.09 12.94 -8.58
C TYR A 150 3.13 11.88 -9.01
N HIS A 151 2.96 10.64 -8.59
CA HIS A 151 3.90 9.55 -8.89
C HIS A 151 3.75 8.98 -10.32
N LEU A 152 2.58 9.09 -10.95
CA LEU A 152 2.33 8.50 -12.27
C LEU A 152 3.30 9.03 -13.34
N PRO A 153 3.49 10.35 -13.51
CA PRO A 153 4.43 10.88 -14.51
C PRO A 153 5.87 10.42 -14.27
N TYR A 154 6.26 10.20 -13.01
CA TYR A 154 7.58 9.68 -12.67
C TYR A 154 7.80 8.27 -13.22
N TRP A 155 6.85 7.36 -13.00
CA TRP A 155 6.93 5.98 -13.47
C TRP A 155 6.72 5.86 -14.97
N GLU A 156 5.86 6.69 -15.56
CA GLU A 156 5.72 6.78 -17.03
C GLU A 156 7.05 7.15 -17.70
N LYS A 157 7.72 8.16 -17.17
CA LYS A 157 9.04 8.58 -17.66
C LYS A 157 10.08 7.47 -17.55
N TRP A 158 10.09 6.75 -16.42
CA TRP A 158 10.98 5.62 -16.20
C TRP A 158 10.70 4.49 -17.19
N ALA A 159 9.45 4.08 -17.33
CA ALA A 159 9.04 3.02 -18.23
C ALA A 159 9.37 3.34 -19.70
N LYS A 160 9.07 4.56 -20.14
CA LYS A 160 9.40 5.04 -21.48
C LYS A 160 10.91 5.03 -21.73
N LYS A 161 11.72 5.58 -20.80
CA LYS A 161 13.19 5.59 -20.89
C LYS A 161 13.74 4.17 -21.03
N ASN A 162 13.19 3.24 -20.30
CA ASN A 162 13.65 1.86 -20.25
C ASN A 162 12.98 0.94 -21.29
N LYS A 163 12.11 1.46 -22.16
CA LYS A 163 11.35 0.67 -23.14
C LYS A 163 10.60 -0.52 -22.49
N VAL A 164 10.05 -0.29 -21.29
CA VAL A 164 9.22 -1.22 -20.55
C VAL A 164 7.76 -0.87 -20.82
N LYS A 165 6.94 -1.87 -21.10
CA LYS A 165 5.49 -1.66 -21.21
C LYS A 165 4.93 -1.38 -19.83
N MET A 166 4.34 -0.20 -19.65
CA MET A 166 3.61 0.16 -18.45
C MET A 166 2.11 -0.01 -18.68
N ILE A 167 1.45 -0.63 -17.71
CA ILE A 167 0.01 -0.82 -17.66
C ILE A 167 -0.50 -0.04 -16.45
N SER A 168 -1.33 0.95 -16.69
CA SER A 168 -2.00 1.69 -15.61
C SER A 168 -3.42 1.13 -15.44
N LEU A 169 -3.74 0.68 -14.24
CA LEU A 169 -5.08 0.22 -13.86
C LEU A 169 -5.96 1.35 -13.29
N TYR A 170 -5.43 2.56 -13.15
CA TYR A 170 -6.18 3.69 -12.61
C TYR A 170 -7.47 4.01 -13.39
N PRO A 171 -7.49 3.97 -14.74
CA PRO A 171 -8.72 4.21 -15.50
C PRO A 171 -9.81 3.17 -15.25
N ASP A 172 -9.45 1.95 -14.88
CA ASP A 172 -10.42 0.87 -14.63
C ASP A 172 -11.15 1.03 -13.29
N PHE A 173 -10.61 1.87 -12.40
CA PHE A 173 -11.18 2.23 -11.11
C PHE A 173 -11.69 3.69 -11.07
N ASP A 174 -11.84 4.34 -12.22
CA ASP A 174 -12.38 5.71 -12.30
C ASP A 174 -13.91 5.73 -12.46
N GLY A 175 -14.54 6.78 -11.96
CA GLY A 175 -15.98 7.01 -12.06
C GLY A 175 -16.40 8.17 -11.17
N ASN A 176 -17.69 8.54 -11.21
CA ASN A 176 -18.23 9.70 -10.49
C ASN A 176 -18.42 9.42 -8.99
N ASP A 177 -18.86 8.22 -8.63
CA ASP A 177 -19.07 7.82 -7.24
C ASP A 177 -17.85 7.04 -6.70
N LYS A 178 -16.87 7.77 -6.18
CA LYS A 178 -15.64 7.20 -5.63
C LYS A 178 -15.89 6.28 -4.44
N ARG A 179 -16.84 6.66 -3.58
CA ARG A 179 -17.17 5.85 -2.41
C ARG A 179 -17.68 4.47 -2.85
N ARG A 180 -18.61 4.46 -3.80
CA ARG A 180 -19.17 3.21 -4.31
C ARG A 180 -18.10 2.34 -4.99
N ILE A 181 -17.26 2.92 -5.84
CA ILE A 181 -16.17 2.19 -6.51
C ILE A 181 -15.28 1.50 -5.47
N ILE A 182 -14.85 2.23 -4.43
CA ILE A 182 -13.99 1.68 -3.38
C ILE A 182 -14.70 0.55 -2.63
N LEU A 183 -15.95 0.75 -2.20
CA LEU A 183 -16.69 -0.26 -1.44
C LEU A 183 -17.03 -1.50 -2.27
N ASP A 184 -17.28 -1.33 -3.58
CA ASP A 184 -17.61 -2.44 -4.48
C ASP A 184 -16.36 -3.25 -4.91
N THR A 185 -15.16 -2.68 -4.87
CA THR A 185 -13.97 -3.30 -5.47
C THR A 185 -12.88 -3.70 -4.47
N PHE A 186 -12.94 -3.22 -3.23
CA PHE A 186 -11.99 -3.59 -2.18
C PHE A 186 -12.67 -4.37 -1.04
N ILE A 187 -11.86 -5.13 -0.29
CA ILE A 187 -12.32 -5.76 0.96
C ILE A 187 -12.61 -4.65 1.97
N PHE A 188 -13.80 -4.68 2.55
CA PHE A 188 -14.25 -3.63 3.45
C PHE A 188 -13.33 -3.45 4.66
N GLY A 189 -12.80 -2.25 4.83
CA GLY A 189 -11.83 -1.92 5.88
C GLY A 189 -10.38 -2.33 5.57
N ASP A 190 -10.10 -2.83 4.36
CA ASP A 190 -8.79 -3.28 3.90
C ASP A 190 -8.37 -2.55 2.59
N LEU A 191 -7.12 -2.73 2.19
CA LEU A 191 -6.54 -2.15 0.96
C LEU A 191 -6.48 -3.16 -0.19
N HIS A 192 -6.79 -4.42 0.06
CA HIS A 192 -6.76 -5.48 -0.94
C HIS A 192 -8.05 -5.54 -1.75
N TRP A 193 -7.94 -5.95 -3.00
CA TRP A 193 -9.10 -6.15 -3.86
C TRP A 193 -9.99 -7.29 -3.35
N ASN A 194 -11.29 -7.09 -3.44
CA ASN A 194 -12.25 -8.16 -3.32
C ASN A 194 -12.42 -8.90 -4.67
N LYS A 195 -13.37 -9.83 -4.75
CA LYS A 195 -13.63 -10.60 -5.98
C LYS A 195 -13.93 -9.71 -7.19
N MET A 196 -14.65 -8.58 -7.00
CA MET A 196 -14.98 -7.67 -8.10
C MET A 196 -13.74 -6.90 -8.55
N GLY A 197 -12.97 -6.34 -7.62
CA GLY A 197 -11.71 -5.65 -7.94
C GLY A 197 -10.71 -6.57 -8.65
N THR A 198 -10.55 -7.80 -8.15
CA THR A 198 -9.70 -8.80 -8.81
C THR A 198 -10.17 -9.11 -10.24
N LYS A 199 -11.50 -9.20 -10.47
CA LYS A 199 -12.06 -9.40 -11.80
C LYS A 199 -11.72 -8.23 -12.75
N ILE A 200 -11.89 -6.99 -12.29
CA ILE A 200 -11.54 -5.79 -13.07
C ILE A 200 -10.06 -5.82 -13.47
N VAL A 201 -9.17 -6.08 -12.51
CA VAL A 201 -7.73 -6.18 -12.77
C VAL A 201 -7.42 -7.26 -13.80
N PHE A 202 -7.99 -8.45 -13.65
CA PHE A 202 -7.79 -9.56 -14.57
C PHE A 202 -8.24 -9.21 -16.00
N GLU A 203 -9.45 -8.67 -16.17
CA GLU A 203 -10.00 -8.29 -17.46
C GLU A 203 -9.15 -7.19 -18.13
N SER A 204 -8.71 -6.20 -17.37
CA SER A 204 -7.82 -5.16 -17.86
C SER A 204 -6.46 -5.71 -18.33
N LEU A 205 -5.87 -6.61 -17.55
CA LEU A 205 -4.59 -7.23 -17.90
C LEU A 205 -4.72 -8.10 -19.16
N ILE A 206 -5.75 -8.93 -19.28
CA ILE A 206 -6.01 -9.74 -20.48
C ILE A 206 -6.11 -8.83 -21.72
N LYS A 207 -6.92 -7.77 -21.64
CA LYS A 207 -7.11 -6.81 -22.73
C LYS A 207 -5.79 -6.13 -23.14
N GLN A 208 -4.97 -5.74 -22.18
CA GLN A 208 -3.76 -4.96 -22.44
C GLN A 208 -2.55 -5.82 -22.80
N LEU A 209 -2.43 -7.01 -22.26
CA LEU A 209 -1.28 -7.90 -22.51
C LEU A 209 -1.37 -8.62 -23.85
N LYS A 210 -2.57 -8.72 -24.43
CA LYS A 210 -2.78 -9.44 -25.71
C LYS A 210 -2.03 -10.78 -25.70
N PHE A 211 -2.39 -11.65 -24.75
CA PHE A 211 -1.85 -13.01 -24.78
C PHE A 211 -2.11 -13.59 -26.18
N LYS A 212 -1.05 -13.85 -26.93
CA LYS A 212 -1.16 -14.58 -28.19
C LYS A 212 -1.57 -16.01 -27.83
N ASN A 213 -2.77 -16.40 -28.24
CA ASN A 213 -3.17 -17.80 -28.26
C ASN A 213 -2.31 -18.57 -29.24
#